data_a5801fddfbc0de8f8584c9851d5566a7
#
_entry.id   a5801fddfbc0de8f8584c9851d5566a7
#
_cell.length_a   1.000
_cell.length_b   1.000
_cell.length_c   1.000
_cell.angle_alpha   90.00
_cell.angle_beta   90.00
_cell.angle_gamma   90.00
#
_symmetry.space_group_name_H-M   'P 1'
#
loop_
_entity.id
_entity.type
_entity.pdbx_description
1 polymer ?
#
loop_
_entity_poly.entity_id
_entity_poly.type
_entity_poly.pdbx_seq_one_letter_code
_entity_poly.pdbx_strand_id
1 'polypeptide(L)'
;MKVMQVVEPGKLMCIDAPVPKLENDHSVLIRVCVAGICGSDIAIYNGTSPVATYPRVIGHEFAGEVVEVGSACTRICVGDHVTVNPVIACGTCRVCQKGRSNVCANLEVLGVHRDGGYRAYVCVPEANAFTVSKEMPWEKAAIIEPYTVAAQVASRGGVEAGDTVLILGAGQIALTVLQVCKLLGARVIMTDIVEERLQKAREFGADETVNTAKDAIETRIFALTDGIGADVSIDAACVGKTLQQAAACTRSAGVVVTMGFADRTVPITELQITKNELDIRGSRLNNNKFPQVIDWVESGALDPTRIITHRFPFTEVLQGMQKVKQDPEHTMKVLLTFDAGDV
;
A
#
# COMPACT_ATOMS: atom_id res chain seq x y z
N MET A 1 -7.42 5.86 26.88
CA MET A 1 -6.31 5.45 26.00
C MET A 1 -5.70 6.65 25.30
N LYS A 2 -4.41 6.59 24.97
CA LYS A 2 -3.76 7.62 24.16
C LYS A 2 -4.11 7.47 22.67
N VAL A 3 -4.25 8.61 22.00
CA VAL A 3 -4.61 8.72 20.58
C VAL A 3 -3.77 9.79 19.91
N MET A 4 -3.17 9.48 18.77
CA MET A 4 -2.44 10.44 17.95
C MET A 4 -3.39 10.98 16.87
N GLN A 5 -3.82 12.24 17.01
CA GLN A 5 -4.84 12.85 16.16
C GLN A 5 -4.28 14.05 15.39
N VAL A 6 -4.46 14.06 14.10
CA VAL A 6 -4.28 15.28 13.28
C VAL A 6 -5.54 16.13 13.46
N VAL A 7 -5.42 17.21 14.21
CA VAL A 7 -6.56 18.11 14.53
C VAL A 7 -6.84 19.08 13.39
N GLU A 8 -5.78 19.50 12.71
CA GLU A 8 -5.79 20.36 11.51
C GLU A 8 -4.47 20.13 10.73
N PRO A 9 -4.38 20.53 9.47
CA PRO A 9 -3.13 20.42 8.71
C PRO A 9 -1.93 20.99 9.45
N GLY A 10 -0.86 20.20 9.55
CA GLY A 10 0.38 20.55 10.25
C GLY A 10 0.33 20.41 11.78
N LYS A 11 -0.80 20.00 12.35
CA LYS A 11 -0.93 19.89 13.81
C LYS A 11 -1.41 18.50 14.22
N LEU A 12 -0.49 17.72 14.77
CA LEU A 12 -0.74 16.41 15.36
C LEU A 12 -0.64 16.52 16.88
N MET A 13 -1.61 15.97 17.59
CA MET A 13 -1.68 15.99 19.04
C MET A 13 -1.85 14.58 19.60
N CYS A 14 -1.17 14.31 20.72
CA CYS A 14 -1.47 13.17 21.56
C CYS A 14 -2.59 13.60 22.53
N ILE A 15 -3.74 12.95 22.47
CA ILE A 15 -4.89 13.24 23.31
C ILE A 15 -5.33 11.98 24.07
N ASP A 16 -6.00 12.16 25.20
CA ASP A 16 -6.67 11.08 25.89
C ASP A 16 -8.12 10.95 25.39
N ALA A 17 -8.51 9.74 25.03
CA ALA A 17 -9.86 9.41 24.59
C ALA A 17 -10.36 8.13 25.28
N PRO A 18 -11.68 7.94 25.41
CA PRO A 18 -12.22 6.67 25.90
C PRO A 18 -11.87 5.54 24.94
N VAL A 19 -11.76 4.31 25.44
CA VAL A 19 -11.70 3.11 24.61
C VAL A 19 -12.98 3.02 23.79
N PRO A 20 -12.91 2.81 22.47
CA PRO A 20 -14.11 2.69 21.64
C PRO A 20 -14.92 1.47 22.07
N LYS A 21 -16.25 1.60 22.03
CA LYS A 21 -17.18 0.47 22.17
C LYS A 21 -17.38 -0.20 20.81
N LEU A 22 -17.88 -1.42 20.83
CA LEU A 22 -18.37 -2.07 19.61
C LEU A 22 -19.46 -1.21 18.95
N GLU A 23 -19.34 -0.96 17.66
CA GLU A 23 -20.30 -0.15 16.90
C GLU A 23 -21.62 -0.91 16.67
N ASN A 24 -21.53 -2.22 16.54
CA ASN A 24 -22.66 -3.14 16.34
C ASN A 24 -22.26 -4.59 16.62
N ASP A 25 -23.21 -5.51 16.50
CA ASP A 25 -23.00 -6.95 16.75
C ASP A 25 -22.04 -7.66 15.78
N HIS A 26 -21.67 -7.03 14.67
CA HIS A 26 -20.69 -7.53 13.70
C HIS A 26 -19.35 -6.78 13.77
N SER A 27 -19.06 -6.12 14.87
CA SER A 27 -17.82 -5.39 15.07
C SER A 27 -16.87 -6.14 15.98
N VAL A 28 -15.58 -5.90 15.83
CA VAL A 28 -14.52 -6.41 16.71
C VAL A 28 -13.69 -5.24 17.24
N LEU A 29 -13.28 -5.33 18.51
CA LEU A 29 -12.37 -4.39 19.14
C LEU A 29 -10.97 -5.00 19.13
N ILE A 30 -10.01 -4.28 18.58
CA ILE A 30 -8.63 -4.71 18.42
C ILE A 30 -7.73 -3.83 19.29
N ARG A 31 -6.90 -4.43 20.13
CA ARG A 31 -5.76 -3.80 20.76
C ARG A 31 -4.62 -3.75 19.75
N VAL A 32 -4.25 -2.56 19.31
CA VAL A 32 -3.19 -2.37 18.31
C VAL A 32 -1.83 -2.68 18.93
N CYS A 33 -1.02 -3.49 18.24
CA CYS A 33 0.33 -3.87 18.68
C CYS A 33 1.41 -3.19 17.84
N VAL A 34 1.18 -3.06 16.53
CA VAL A 34 2.10 -2.39 15.61
C VAL A 34 1.29 -1.69 14.52
N ALA A 35 1.75 -0.51 14.10
CA ALA A 35 1.22 0.19 12.92
C ALA A 35 2.35 0.67 12.01
N GLY A 36 2.10 0.78 10.71
CA GLY A 36 3.02 1.33 9.71
C GLY A 36 2.72 2.80 9.40
N ILE A 37 3.77 3.56 9.03
CA ILE A 37 3.61 4.90 8.48
C ILE A 37 3.58 4.81 6.95
N CYS A 38 2.53 5.36 6.36
CA CYS A 38 2.34 5.48 4.91
C CYS A 38 2.54 6.93 4.44
N GLY A 39 2.90 7.09 3.17
CA GLY A 39 2.96 8.41 2.54
C GLY A 39 1.62 9.18 2.57
N SER A 40 0.49 8.47 2.57
CA SER A 40 -0.84 9.08 2.71
C SER A 40 -1.10 9.67 4.11
N ASP A 41 -0.52 9.10 5.18
CA ASP A 41 -0.58 9.68 6.52
C ASP A 41 0.16 11.02 6.56
N ILE A 42 1.31 11.08 5.89
CA ILE A 42 2.09 12.32 5.74
C ILE A 42 1.31 13.35 4.91
N ALA A 43 0.61 12.91 3.84
CA ALA A 43 -0.22 13.80 3.03
C ALA A 43 -1.41 14.35 3.82
N ILE A 44 -2.04 13.55 4.68
CA ILE A 44 -3.10 14.01 5.61
C ILE A 44 -2.52 15.02 6.59
N TYR A 45 -1.40 14.70 7.24
CA TYR A 45 -0.75 15.62 8.17
C TYR A 45 -0.40 16.96 7.50
N ASN A 46 0.10 16.94 6.27
CA ASN A 46 0.47 18.17 5.54
C ASN A 46 -0.74 18.92 4.92
N GLY A 47 -1.96 18.39 4.98
CA GLY A 47 -3.15 19.00 4.36
C GLY A 47 -3.19 18.87 2.83
N THR A 48 -2.42 17.95 2.24
CA THR A 48 -2.36 17.73 0.78
C THR A 48 -3.21 16.56 0.31
N SER A 49 -3.84 15.82 1.23
CA SER A 49 -4.78 14.77 0.87
C SER A 49 -6.09 15.34 0.32
N PRO A 50 -6.54 14.95 -0.88
CA PRO A 50 -7.78 15.49 -1.47
C PRO A 50 -9.06 14.95 -0.83
N VAL A 51 -8.96 13.97 0.08
CA VAL A 51 -10.11 13.23 0.63
C VAL A 51 -10.15 13.19 2.16
N ALA A 52 -9.13 13.70 2.84
CA ALA A 52 -9.08 13.70 4.29
C ALA A 52 -10.01 14.75 4.91
N THR A 53 -10.58 14.40 6.06
CA THR A 53 -11.35 15.31 6.91
C THR A 53 -10.68 15.43 8.29
N TYR A 54 -10.84 16.55 8.96
CA TYR A 54 -10.23 16.84 10.25
C TYR A 54 -11.32 17.15 11.31
N PRO A 55 -11.08 16.81 12.59
CA PRO A 55 -9.93 16.07 13.10
C PRO A 55 -9.95 14.60 12.68
N ARG A 56 -8.77 13.94 12.61
CA ARG A 56 -8.65 12.54 12.19
C ARG A 56 -7.55 11.80 12.95
N VAL A 57 -7.86 10.62 13.49
CA VAL A 57 -6.86 9.64 13.89
C VAL A 57 -6.43 8.89 12.63
N ILE A 58 -5.18 9.07 12.23
CA ILE A 58 -4.65 8.47 11.01
C ILE A 58 -4.08 7.06 11.24
N GLY A 59 -3.47 6.45 10.22
CA GLY A 59 -2.90 5.09 10.25
C GLY A 59 -3.88 4.04 9.74
N HIS A 60 -3.47 3.33 8.71
CA HIS A 60 -4.30 2.31 8.04
C HIS A 60 -3.55 0.99 7.81
N GLU A 61 -2.28 0.94 8.15
CA GLU A 61 -1.45 -0.26 8.14
C GLU A 61 -1.23 -0.69 9.60
N PHE A 62 -2.03 -1.60 10.13
CA PHE A 62 -1.87 -2.03 11.53
C PHE A 62 -2.32 -3.46 11.78
N ALA A 63 -1.78 -4.04 12.85
CA ALA A 63 -2.11 -5.36 13.34
C ALA A 63 -2.23 -5.35 14.87
N GLY A 64 -2.97 -6.29 15.42
CA GLY A 64 -3.19 -6.38 16.85
C GLY A 64 -3.98 -7.61 17.26
N GLU A 65 -4.27 -7.67 18.55
CA GLU A 65 -5.03 -8.75 19.18
C GLU A 65 -6.49 -8.33 19.37
N VAL A 66 -7.41 -9.23 19.06
CA VAL A 66 -8.83 -9.03 19.29
C VAL A 66 -9.14 -9.16 20.79
N VAL A 67 -9.73 -8.13 21.39
CA VAL A 67 -10.05 -8.08 22.82
C VAL A 67 -11.55 -8.15 23.13
N GLU A 68 -12.40 -7.82 22.14
CA GLU A 68 -13.84 -7.93 22.26
C GLU A 68 -14.47 -8.21 20.89
N VAL A 69 -15.55 -9.00 20.85
CA VAL A 69 -16.27 -9.32 19.62
C VAL A 69 -17.78 -9.13 19.83
N GLY A 70 -18.44 -8.65 18.79
CA GLY A 70 -19.90 -8.52 18.78
C GLY A 70 -20.60 -9.88 18.73
N SER A 71 -21.83 -9.94 19.21
CA SER A 71 -22.60 -11.19 19.39
C SER A 71 -22.91 -11.93 18.08
N ALA A 72 -22.86 -11.25 16.93
CA ALA A 72 -23.09 -11.84 15.61
C ALA A 72 -21.77 -12.15 14.86
N CYS A 73 -20.60 -11.93 15.47
CA CYS A 73 -19.33 -12.35 14.88
C CYS A 73 -19.21 -13.87 14.86
N THR A 74 -18.74 -14.41 13.74
CA THR A 74 -18.66 -15.88 13.52
C THR A 74 -17.29 -16.37 13.07
N ARG A 75 -16.41 -15.46 12.63
CA ARG A 75 -15.09 -15.79 12.06
C ARG A 75 -13.94 -15.42 12.98
N ILE A 76 -14.15 -14.45 13.85
CA ILE A 76 -13.13 -13.85 14.70
C ILE A 76 -13.50 -14.10 16.16
N CYS A 77 -12.52 -14.48 16.97
CA CYS A 77 -12.67 -14.73 18.40
C CYS A 77 -11.73 -13.82 19.21
N VAL A 78 -12.07 -13.62 20.49
CA VAL A 78 -11.19 -12.94 21.44
C VAL A 78 -9.86 -13.71 21.55
N GLY A 79 -8.74 -13.00 21.51
CA GLY A 79 -7.39 -13.54 21.52
C GLY A 79 -6.85 -13.92 20.15
N ASP A 80 -7.61 -13.70 19.06
CA ASP A 80 -7.08 -13.85 17.71
C ASP A 80 -6.11 -12.72 17.37
N HIS A 81 -5.04 -13.07 16.67
CA HIS A 81 -4.14 -12.11 16.04
C HIS A 81 -4.67 -11.75 14.66
N VAL A 82 -4.77 -10.46 14.39
CA VAL A 82 -5.35 -9.97 13.14
C VAL A 82 -4.54 -8.86 12.50
N THR A 83 -4.54 -8.84 11.17
CA THR A 83 -4.25 -7.67 10.35
C THR A 83 -5.56 -7.09 9.82
N VAL A 84 -5.59 -5.80 9.49
CA VAL A 84 -6.84 -5.11 9.16
C VAL A 84 -6.83 -4.58 7.74
N ASN A 85 -7.86 -4.94 6.97
CA ASN A 85 -8.17 -4.28 5.71
C ASN A 85 -8.79 -2.91 5.98
N PRO A 86 -8.12 -1.80 5.65
CA PRO A 86 -8.66 -0.47 5.94
C PRO A 86 -9.83 -0.07 5.04
N VAL A 87 -10.12 -0.84 3.98
CA VAL A 87 -11.13 -0.53 2.97
C VAL A 87 -12.50 -1.01 3.44
N ILE A 88 -13.37 -0.08 3.81
CA ILE A 88 -14.76 -0.35 4.20
C ILE A 88 -15.66 0.01 3.04
N ALA A 89 -16.35 -0.99 2.47
CA ALA A 89 -17.24 -0.85 1.35
C ALA A 89 -18.69 -1.13 1.74
N CYS A 90 -19.67 -0.51 1.07
CA CYS A 90 -21.08 -0.72 1.38
C CYS A 90 -21.61 -2.11 1.03
N GLY A 91 -20.92 -2.88 0.20
CA GLY A 91 -21.34 -4.22 -0.24
C GLY A 91 -22.51 -4.24 -1.22
N THR A 92 -23.34 -3.21 -1.30
CA THR A 92 -24.64 -3.20 -2.00
C THR A 92 -24.67 -2.43 -3.32
N CYS A 93 -23.73 -1.49 -3.54
CA CYS A 93 -23.70 -0.74 -4.79
C CYS A 93 -23.28 -1.62 -5.99
N ARG A 94 -23.62 -1.19 -7.20
CA ARG A 94 -23.32 -1.95 -8.43
C ARG A 94 -21.85 -2.35 -8.56
N VAL A 95 -20.93 -1.50 -8.08
CA VAL A 95 -19.48 -1.78 -8.16
C VAL A 95 -19.09 -2.89 -7.19
N CYS A 96 -19.61 -2.86 -5.95
CA CYS A 96 -19.42 -3.93 -4.98
C CYS A 96 -19.99 -5.26 -5.47
N GLN A 97 -21.20 -5.24 -6.03
CA GLN A 97 -21.84 -6.44 -6.61
C GLN A 97 -21.06 -7.03 -7.79
N LYS A 98 -20.24 -6.23 -8.47
CA LYS A 98 -19.29 -6.68 -9.51
C LYS A 98 -17.93 -7.11 -8.94
N GLY A 99 -17.80 -7.26 -7.62
CA GLY A 99 -16.55 -7.69 -6.97
C GLY A 99 -15.44 -6.62 -6.95
N ARG A 100 -15.78 -5.33 -7.11
CA ARG A 100 -14.82 -4.22 -7.14
C ARG A 100 -15.02 -3.28 -5.94
N SER A 101 -15.04 -3.84 -4.74
CA SER A 101 -15.32 -3.14 -3.48
C SER A 101 -14.33 -2.01 -3.16
N ASN A 102 -13.11 -2.13 -3.63
CA ASN A 102 -12.05 -1.11 -3.49
C ASN A 102 -12.33 0.23 -4.20
N VAL A 103 -13.34 0.28 -5.05
CA VAL A 103 -13.83 1.49 -5.73
C VAL A 103 -15.34 1.68 -5.50
N CYS A 104 -15.81 1.30 -4.32
CA CYS A 104 -17.19 1.49 -3.87
C CYS A 104 -17.62 2.96 -3.97
N ALA A 105 -18.90 3.20 -4.34
CA ALA A 105 -19.45 4.57 -4.39
C ALA A 105 -19.48 5.26 -3.02
N ASN A 106 -19.65 4.45 -1.95
CA ASN A 106 -19.65 4.91 -0.56
C ASN A 106 -18.41 4.36 0.18
N LEU A 107 -17.24 4.50 -0.43
CA LEU A 107 -15.99 4.00 0.11
C LEU A 107 -15.57 4.80 1.34
N GLU A 108 -15.30 4.10 2.44
CA GLU A 108 -14.58 4.63 3.57
C GLU A 108 -13.25 3.90 3.74
N VAL A 109 -12.25 4.60 4.25
CA VAL A 109 -10.93 4.05 4.56
C VAL A 109 -10.55 4.44 5.97
N LEU A 110 -10.21 3.47 6.82
CA LEU A 110 -9.66 3.72 8.15
C LEU A 110 -8.41 4.59 8.05
N GLY A 111 -8.26 5.54 8.95
CA GLY A 111 -7.16 6.49 8.93
C GLY A 111 -7.32 7.65 7.93
N VAL A 112 -8.37 7.63 7.10
CA VAL A 112 -8.66 8.68 6.09
C VAL A 112 -10.06 9.26 6.28
N HIS A 113 -11.09 8.44 6.08
CA HIS A 113 -12.51 8.84 6.22
C HIS A 113 -13.05 8.52 7.62
N ARG A 114 -12.54 7.48 8.23
CA ARG A 114 -12.80 7.05 9.62
C ARG A 114 -11.50 7.03 10.40
N ASP A 115 -11.60 7.05 11.73
CA ASP A 115 -10.43 6.99 12.59
C ASP A 115 -9.67 5.67 12.43
N GLY A 116 -8.36 5.76 12.31
CA GLY A 116 -7.45 4.66 12.03
C GLY A 116 -6.72 4.10 13.25
N GLY A 117 -5.54 3.52 13.00
CA GLY A 117 -4.79 2.70 13.92
C GLY A 117 -3.77 3.42 14.81
N TYR A 118 -3.61 4.76 14.74
CA TYR A 118 -2.67 5.42 15.65
C TYR A 118 -3.33 5.73 17.01
N ARG A 119 -3.85 4.68 17.62
CA ARG A 119 -4.44 4.63 18.95
C ARG A 119 -4.37 3.21 19.51
N ALA A 120 -4.43 3.08 20.85
CA ALA A 120 -4.26 1.78 21.50
C ALA A 120 -5.36 0.76 21.14
N TYR A 121 -6.59 1.21 20.88
CA TYR A 121 -7.72 0.34 20.49
C TYR A 121 -8.47 0.89 19.28
N VAL A 122 -8.86 -0.01 18.37
CA VAL A 122 -9.65 0.30 17.17
C VAL A 122 -10.84 -0.65 17.09
N CYS A 123 -12.05 -0.12 16.89
CA CYS A 123 -13.21 -0.91 16.54
C CYS A 123 -13.33 -0.96 15.02
N VAL A 124 -13.47 -2.18 14.45
CA VAL A 124 -13.63 -2.39 13.01
C VAL A 124 -14.73 -3.41 12.73
N PRO A 125 -15.36 -3.41 11.53
CA PRO A 125 -16.24 -4.50 11.14
C PRO A 125 -15.48 -5.83 11.10
N GLU A 126 -16.08 -6.94 11.54
CA GLU A 126 -15.48 -8.27 11.48
C GLU A 126 -14.98 -8.61 10.06
N ALA A 127 -15.71 -8.19 9.04
CA ALA A 127 -15.36 -8.41 7.62
C ALA A 127 -14.01 -7.78 7.23
N ASN A 128 -13.52 -6.81 7.99
CA ASN A 128 -12.27 -6.11 7.75
C ASN A 128 -11.09 -6.67 8.56
N ALA A 129 -11.33 -7.54 9.55
CA ALA A 129 -10.29 -8.23 10.31
C ALA A 129 -9.96 -9.58 9.66
N PHE A 130 -8.67 -9.85 9.48
CA PHE A 130 -8.14 -11.09 8.91
C PHE A 130 -7.20 -11.73 9.90
N THR A 131 -7.50 -12.96 10.30
CA THR A 131 -6.65 -13.72 11.22
C THR A 131 -5.31 -14.03 10.59
N VAL A 132 -4.27 -13.97 11.41
CA VAL A 132 -2.91 -14.42 11.09
C VAL A 132 -2.44 -15.40 12.16
N SER A 133 -1.45 -16.20 11.85
CA SER A 133 -0.84 -17.10 12.84
C SER A 133 -0.42 -16.35 14.10
N LYS A 134 -0.68 -16.92 15.27
CA LYS A 134 -0.21 -16.37 16.56
C LYS A 134 1.31 -16.34 16.69
N GLU A 135 1.99 -17.12 15.89
CA GLU A 135 3.46 -17.15 15.80
C GLU A 135 4.01 -16.05 14.87
N MET A 136 3.14 -15.38 14.10
CA MET A 136 3.57 -14.30 13.21
C MET A 136 3.96 -13.07 14.02
N PRO A 137 5.19 -12.53 13.85
CA PRO A 137 5.57 -11.27 14.47
C PRO A 137 4.62 -10.14 14.06
N TRP A 138 4.22 -9.29 15.02
CA TRP A 138 3.33 -8.15 14.78
C TRP A 138 3.78 -7.24 13.65
N GLU A 139 5.10 -7.08 13.51
CA GLU A 139 5.69 -6.30 12.42
C GLU A 139 5.36 -6.87 11.04
N LYS A 140 5.39 -8.21 10.89
CA LYS A 140 4.98 -8.87 9.64
C LYS A 140 3.50 -8.66 9.39
N ALA A 141 2.67 -8.86 10.41
CA ALA A 141 1.23 -8.73 10.31
C ALA A 141 0.79 -7.29 9.92
N ALA A 142 1.41 -6.26 10.50
CA ALA A 142 1.08 -4.86 10.22
C ALA A 142 1.37 -4.45 8.77
N ILE A 143 2.44 -4.98 8.18
CA ILE A 143 2.86 -4.64 6.82
C ILE A 143 2.32 -5.58 5.74
N ILE A 144 1.37 -6.44 6.05
CA ILE A 144 0.58 -7.17 5.04
C ILE A 144 -0.19 -6.18 4.15
N GLU A 145 -0.73 -5.11 4.72
CA GLU A 145 -1.55 -4.13 3.99
C GLU A 145 -0.84 -3.57 2.74
N PRO A 146 0.36 -2.97 2.80
CA PRO A 146 1.02 -2.44 1.60
C PRO A 146 1.33 -3.50 0.55
N TYR A 147 1.53 -4.76 0.93
CA TYR A 147 1.67 -5.86 -0.03
C TYR A 147 0.34 -6.25 -0.68
N THR A 148 -0.80 -6.02 0.00
CA THR A 148 -2.11 -6.18 -0.66
C THR A 148 -2.33 -5.15 -1.77
N VAL A 149 -1.79 -3.93 -1.61
CA VAL A 149 -1.76 -2.92 -2.67
C VAL A 149 -0.88 -3.38 -3.83
N ALA A 150 0.32 -3.90 -3.55
CA ALA A 150 1.22 -4.46 -4.56
C ALA A 150 0.58 -5.63 -5.33
N ALA A 151 -0.07 -6.56 -4.62
CA ALA A 151 -0.81 -7.68 -5.23
C ALA A 151 -1.98 -7.18 -6.11
N GLN A 152 -2.65 -6.10 -5.69
CA GLN A 152 -3.69 -5.47 -6.51
C GLN A 152 -3.11 -4.86 -7.79
N VAL A 153 -1.97 -4.18 -7.71
CA VAL A 153 -1.28 -3.60 -8.86
C VAL A 153 -0.90 -4.68 -9.87
N ALA A 154 -0.24 -5.75 -9.42
CA ALA A 154 0.12 -6.89 -10.26
C ALA A 154 -1.12 -7.55 -10.90
N SER A 155 -2.19 -7.75 -10.13
CA SER A 155 -3.48 -8.27 -10.62
C SER A 155 -4.13 -7.33 -11.65
N ARG A 156 -4.02 -6.00 -11.48
CA ARG A 156 -4.51 -5.03 -12.46
C ARG A 156 -3.71 -5.05 -13.75
N GLY A 157 -2.40 -5.31 -13.65
CA GLY A 157 -1.53 -5.55 -14.79
C GLY A 157 -1.84 -6.86 -15.52
N GLY A 158 -2.39 -7.84 -14.81
CA GLY A 158 -2.49 -9.22 -15.33
C GLY A 158 -1.13 -9.89 -15.38
N VAL A 159 -0.24 -9.58 -14.43
CA VAL A 159 1.13 -10.12 -14.41
C VAL A 159 1.11 -11.63 -14.26
N GLU A 160 1.80 -12.32 -15.18
CA GLU A 160 1.94 -13.76 -15.23
C GLU A 160 3.42 -14.18 -15.26
N ALA A 161 3.67 -15.47 -15.04
CA ALA A 161 5.02 -16.02 -15.11
C ALA A 161 5.59 -15.90 -16.53
N GLY A 162 6.82 -15.37 -16.63
CA GLY A 162 7.50 -15.13 -17.90
C GLY A 162 7.30 -13.72 -18.49
N ASP A 163 6.35 -12.93 -17.97
CA ASP A 163 6.20 -11.54 -18.40
C ASP A 163 7.44 -10.70 -18.08
N THR A 164 7.74 -9.74 -18.94
CA THR A 164 8.65 -8.63 -18.62
C THR A 164 7.86 -7.46 -18.07
N VAL A 165 8.05 -7.16 -16.79
CA VAL A 165 7.38 -6.07 -16.09
C VAL A 165 8.34 -4.89 -15.92
N LEU A 166 7.96 -3.73 -16.44
CA LEU A 166 8.64 -2.47 -16.22
C LEU A 166 8.00 -1.70 -15.07
N ILE A 167 8.77 -1.36 -14.03
CA ILE A 167 8.30 -0.55 -12.90
C ILE A 167 9.02 0.80 -12.93
N LEU A 168 8.27 1.89 -13.10
CA LEU A 168 8.80 3.24 -13.06
C LEU A 168 8.76 3.78 -11.63
N GLY A 169 9.94 4.12 -11.11
CA GLY A 169 10.18 4.47 -9.73
C GLY A 169 10.70 3.28 -8.91
N ALA A 170 11.58 3.55 -7.95
CA ALA A 170 12.15 2.57 -7.01
C ALA A 170 11.94 3.00 -5.55
N GLY A 171 10.81 3.68 -5.27
CA GLY A 171 10.38 3.99 -3.92
C GLY A 171 9.81 2.77 -3.19
N GLN A 172 9.40 2.96 -1.92
CA GLN A 172 8.92 1.89 -1.06
C GLN A 172 7.84 1.02 -1.69
N ILE A 173 6.77 1.63 -2.23
CA ILE A 173 5.67 0.86 -2.84
C ILE A 173 6.12 0.14 -4.12
N ALA A 174 7.03 0.72 -4.89
CA ALA A 174 7.60 0.08 -6.07
C ALA A 174 8.39 -1.18 -5.71
N LEU A 175 9.12 -1.17 -4.58
CA LEU A 175 9.83 -2.35 -4.08
C LEU A 175 8.89 -3.46 -3.59
N THR A 176 7.71 -3.13 -3.05
CA THR A 176 6.70 -4.15 -2.72
C THR A 176 6.10 -4.76 -4.00
N VAL A 177 5.85 -3.93 -5.02
CA VAL A 177 5.38 -4.39 -6.34
C VAL A 177 6.43 -5.28 -7.01
N LEU A 178 7.72 -4.91 -6.98
CA LEU A 178 8.83 -5.73 -7.46
C LEU A 178 8.79 -7.13 -6.84
N GLN A 179 8.73 -7.22 -5.50
CA GLN A 179 8.73 -8.50 -4.80
C GLN A 179 7.53 -9.37 -5.19
N VAL A 180 6.34 -8.77 -5.33
CA VAL A 180 5.14 -9.49 -5.78
C VAL A 180 5.29 -9.96 -7.23
N CYS A 181 5.77 -9.13 -8.16
CA CYS A 181 6.00 -9.53 -9.54
C CYS A 181 7.05 -10.65 -9.64
N LYS A 182 8.12 -10.59 -8.84
CA LYS A 182 9.11 -11.68 -8.77
C LYS A 182 8.50 -12.97 -8.24
N LEU A 183 7.65 -12.89 -7.21
CA LEU A 183 6.93 -14.04 -6.66
C LEU A 183 6.01 -14.69 -7.70
N LEU A 184 5.41 -13.89 -8.59
CA LEU A 184 4.58 -14.36 -9.70
C LEU A 184 5.40 -14.93 -10.89
N GLY A 185 6.74 -14.87 -10.84
CA GLY A 185 7.62 -15.43 -11.87
C GLY A 185 7.93 -14.47 -13.01
N ALA A 186 7.68 -13.17 -12.85
CA ALA A 186 8.00 -12.18 -13.87
C ALA A 186 9.49 -11.79 -13.87
N ARG A 187 10.00 -11.37 -15.02
CA ARG A 187 11.23 -10.61 -15.17
C ARG A 187 10.93 -9.14 -14.91
N VAL A 188 11.66 -8.50 -14.00
CA VAL A 188 11.37 -7.12 -13.58
C VAL A 188 12.51 -6.18 -13.94
N ILE A 189 12.18 -5.12 -14.68
CA ILE A 189 13.06 -3.97 -14.98
C ILE A 189 12.57 -2.79 -14.14
N MET A 190 13.45 -2.19 -13.32
CA MET A 190 13.09 -1.02 -12.52
C MET A 190 13.82 0.23 -13.00
N THR A 191 13.15 1.38 -12.91
CA THR A 191 13.76 2.67 -13.26
C THR A 191 13.62 3.67 -12.12
N ASP A 192 14.63 4.50 -11.92
CA ASP A 192 14.59 5.67 -11.03
C ASP A 192 15.64 6.70 -11.51
N ILE A 193 15.61 7.90 -10.98
CA ILE A 193 16.64 8.93 -11.18
C ILE A 193 17.74 8.86 -10.12
N VAL A 194 17.51 8.15 -9.00
CA VAL A 194 18.39 8.04 -7.84
C VAL A 194 19.08 6.68 -7.84
N GLU A 195 20.40 6.67 -7.94
CA GLU A 195 21.20 5.43 -8.06
C GLU A 195 21.10 4.54 -6.81
N GLU A 196 21.07 5.12 -5.63
CA GLU A 196 20.94 4.42 -4.35
C GLU A 196 19.63 3.61 -4.28
N ARG A 197 18.53 4.15 -4.82
CA ARG A 197 17.25 3.44 -4.94
C ARG A 197 17.32 2.28 -5.93
N LEU A 198 18.05 2.46 -7.03
CA LEU A 198 18.27 1.38 -8.01
C LEU A 198 19.16 0.29 -7.43
N GLN A 199 20.16 0.64 -6.62
CA GLN A 199 20.94 -0.36 -5.90
C GLN A 199 20.06 -1.16 -4.95
N LYS A 200 19.15 -0.52 -4.23
CA LYS A 200 18.17 -1.19 -3.38
C LYS A 200 17.25 -2.10 -4.20
N ALA A 201 16.79 -1.66 -5.37
CA ALA A 201 15.98 -2.49 -6.27
C ALA A 201 16.72 -3.78 -6.69
N ARG A 202 18.02 -3.72 -7.00
CA ARG A 202 18.85 -4.90 -7.27
C ARG A 202 18.92 -5.85 -6.07
N GLU A 203 19.12 -5.31 -4.86
CA GLU A 203 19.10 -6.11 -3.62
C GLU A 203 17.75 -6.81 -3.39
N PHE A 204 16.64 -6.20 -3.83
CA PHE A 204 15.29 -6.77 -3.76
C PHE A 204 14.96 -7.72 -4.91
N GLY A 205 15.86 -7.91 -5.87
CA GLY A 205 15.74 -8.91 -6.92
C GLY A 205 15.25 -8.37 -8.27
N ALA A 206 15.39 -7.07 -8.54
CA ALA A 206 15.20 -6.54 -9.89
C ALA A 206 16.22 -7.19 -10.84
N ASP A 207 15.74 -7.70 -11.98
CA ASP A 207 16.61 -8.35 -12.97
C ASP A 207 17.46 -7.32 -13.69
N GLU A 208 16.90 -6.12 -13.93
CA GLU A 208 17.58 -5.00 -14.57
C GLU A 208 17.19 -3.67 -13.90
N THR A 209 18.08 -2.71 -13.97
CA THR A 209 17.79 -1.35 -13.50
C THR A 209 18.28 -0.31 -14.49
N VAL A 210 17.52 0.77 -14.66
CA VAL A 210 17.85 1.88 -15.58
C VAL A 210 17.77 3.21 -14.85
N ASN A 211 18.87 3.95 -14.84
CA ASN A 211 18.92 5.29 -14.28
C ASN A 211 18.47 6.32 -15.34
N THR A 212 17.23 6.79 -15.21
CA THR A 212 16.62 7.69 -16.20
C THR A 212 17.10 9.14 -16.13
N ALA A 213 17.97 9.47 -15.16
CA ALA A 213 18.71 10.74 -15.19
C ALA A 213 19.91 10.68 -16.14
N LYS A 214 20.41 9.47 -16.46
CA LYS A 214 21.59 9.25 -17.29
C LYS A 214 21.26 8.71 -18.67
N ASP A 215 20.20 7.87 -18.74
CA ASP A 215 19.83 7.11 -19.95
C ASP A 215 18.45 7.52 -20.48
N ALA A 216 18.29 7.50 -21.80
CA ALA A 216 16.98 7.60 -22.45
C ALA A 216 16.20 6.32 -22.19
N ILE A 217 15.12 6.42 -21.39
CA ILE A 217 14.35 5.26 -20.93
C ILE A 217 13.88 4.36 -22.09
N GLU A 218 13.28 4.93 -23.12
CA GLU A 218 12.74 4.17 -24.25
C GLU A 218 13.84 3.35 -24.94
N THR A 219 14.97 3.98 -25.26
CA THR A 219 16.13 3.31 -25.89
C THR A 219 16.62 2.13 -25.05
N ARG A 220 16.72 2.34 -23.71
CA ARG A 220 17.21 1.28 -22.81
C ARG A 220 16.21 0.14 -22.65
N ILE A 221 14.92 0.45 -22.51
CA ILE A 221 13.89 -0.60 -22.34
C ILE A 221 13.79 -1.44 -23.61
N PHE A 222 13.73 -0.83 -24.80
CA PHE A 222 13.69 -1.60 -26.04
C PHE A 222 14.97 -2.44 -26.26
N ALA A 223 16.15 -1.94 -25.87
CA ALA A 223 17.38 -2.73 -25.91
C ALA A 223 17.35 -3.93 -24.94
N LEU A 224 16.73 -3.80 -23.78
CA LEU A 224 16.59 -4.88 -22.78
C LEU A 224 15.47 -5.89 -23.09
N THR A 225 14.62 -5.59 -24.08
CA THR A 225 13.46 -6.38 -24.47
C THR A 225 13.47 -6.76 -25.95
N ASP A 226 14.65 -6.84 -26.56
CA ASP A 226 14.86 -7.22 -27.95
C ASP A 226 14.00 -6.42 -28.96
N GLY A 227 13.76 -5.13 -28.65
CA GLY A 227 12.97 -4.22 -29.46
C GLY A 227 11.45 -4.35 -29.29
N ILE A 228 10.97 -5.20 -28.38
CA ILE A 228 9.53 -5.49 -28.21
C ILE A 228 8.85 -4.51 -27.25
N GLY A 229 9.50 -4.17 -26.14
CA GLY A 229 8.92 -3.43 -25.00
C GLY A 229 8.44 -4.35 -23.89
N ALA A 230 7.96 -3.76 -22.77
CA ALA A 230 7.48 -4.51 -21.62
C ALA A 230 6.06 -5.06 -21.83
N ASP A 231 5.75 -6.25 -21.31
CA ASP A 231 4.39 -6.82 -21.29
C ASP A 231 3.47 -5.98 -20.43
N VAL A 232 3.96 -5.61 -19.25
CA VAL A 232 3.25 -4.76 -18.29
C VAL A 232 4.16 -3.63 -17.84
N SER A 233 3.69 -2.38 -17.95
CA SER A 233 4.39 -1.23 -17.36
C SER A 233 3.59 -0.65 -16.20
N ILE A 234 4.24 -0.44 -15.05
CA ILE A 234 3.62 0.05 -13.81
C ILE A 234 4.23 1.40 -13.45
N ASP A 235 3.41 2.46 -13.49
CA ASP A 235 3.82 3.77 -13.00
C ASP A 235 3.61 3.84 -11.49
N ALA A 236 4.67 3.53 -10.74
CA ALA A 236 4.72 3.63 -9.28
C ALA A 236 5.38 4.92 -8.79
N ALA A 237 6.05 5.65 -9.67
CA ALA A 237 6.60 6.97 -9.37
C ALA A 237 5.51 8.04 -9.32
N CYS A 238 4.55 7.96 -10.23
CA CYS A 238 3.38 8.86 -10.32
C CYS A 238 3.77 10.35 -10.35
N VAL A 239 4.85 10.70 -11.07
CA VAL A 239 5.37 12.07 -11.16
C VAL A 239 5.68 12.45 -12.60
N GLY A 240 5.65 13.78 -12.90
CA GLY A 240 6.03 14.29 -14.21
C GLY A 240 5.36 13.54 -15.36
N LYS A 241 6.17 12.93 -16.22
CA LYS A 241 5.79 12.20 -17.43
C LYS A 241 5.93 10.67 -17.31
N THR A 242 6.05 10.13 -16.10
CA THR A 242 6.31 8.69 -15.91
C THR A 242 5.22 7.81 -16.50
N LEU A 243 3.93 8.19 -16.39
CA LEU A 243 2.84 7.45 -17.03
C LEU A 243 2.96 7.47 -18.57
N GLN A 244 3.36 8.60 -19.16
CA GLN A 244 3.60 8.71 -20.60
C GLN A 244 4.78 7.80 -21.04
N GLN A 245 5.84 7.77 -20.23
CA GLN A 245 6.99 6.90 -20.45
C GLN A 245 6.63 5.41 -20.32
N ALA A 246 5.80 5.08 -19.31
CA ALA A 246 5.26 3.72 -19.18
C ALA A 246 4.54 3.29 -20.46
N ALA A 247 3.63 4.12 -20.98
CA ALA A 247 2.92 3.82 -22.22
C ALA A 247 3.86 3.71 -23.45
N ALA A 248 4.91 4.52 -23.52
CA ALA A 248 5.88 4.48 -24.61
C ALA A 248 6.77 3.22 -24.59
N CYS A 249 7.03 2.67 -23.40
CA CYS A 249 7.88 1.48 -23.21
C CYS A 249 7.11 0.16 -23.21
N THR A 250 5.77 0.20 -23.28
CA THR A 250 4.92 -0.99 -23.31
C THR A 250 4.79 -1.53 -24.73
N ARG A 251 4.87 -2.87 -24.90
CA ARG A 251 4.68 -3.52 -26.19
C ARG A 251 3.26 -3.35 -26.73
N SER A 252 3.06 -3.63 -28.01
CA SER A 252 1.71 -3.74 -28.57
C SER A 252 0.89 -4.81 -27.83
N ALA A 253 -0.39 -4.54 -27.61
CA ALA A 253 -1.32 -5.32 -26.80
C ALA A 253 -0.85 -5.54 -25.35
N GLY A 254 0.00 -4.64 -24.84
CA GLY A 254 0.47 -4.66 -23.45
C GLY A 254 -0.39 -3.82 -22.51
N VAL A 255 -0.08 -3.89 -21.22
CA VAL A 255 -0.87 -3.27 -20.16
C VAL A 255 -0.06 -2.20 -19.44
N VAL A 256 -0.64 -1.02 -19.27
CA VAL A 256 -0.10 0.07 -18.44
C VAL A 256 -0.94 0.21 -17.18
N VAL A 257 -0.31 0.16 -16.00
CA VAL A 257 -0.99 0.36 -14.71
C VAL A 257 -0.49 1.65 -14.07
N THR A 258 -1.42 2.53 -13.69
CA THR A 258 -1.12 3.73 -12.90
C THR A 258 -1.65 3.61 -11.49
N MET A 259 -0.86 4.06 -10.53
CA MET A 259 -1.21 4.16 -9.11
C MET A 259 -1.43 5.62 -8.67
N GLY A 260 -1.22 6.58 -9.56
CA GLY A 260 -1.29 8.01 -9.25
C GLY A 260 -2.68 8.43 -8.74
N PHE A 261 -2.68 9.23 -7.67
CA PHE A 261 -3.90 9.76 -7.04
C PHE A 261 -3.84 11.29 -6.94
N ALA A 262 -3.31 11.93 -7.99
CA ALA A 262 -3.23 13.38 -8.09
C ALA A 262 -4.10 13.86 -9.26
N ASP A 263 -4.75 15.01 -9.09
CA ASP A 263 -5.48 15.71 -10.17
C ASP A 263 -4.48 16.40 -11.08
N ARG A 264 -3.93 15.63 -12.02
CA ARG A 264 -2.88 16.06 -12.94
C ARG A 264 -3.15 15.52 -14.34
N THR A 265 -3.07 16.39 -15.35
CA THR A 265 -3.11 15.99 -16.74
C THR A 265 -1.80 15.33 -17.18
N VAL A 266 -1.89 14.15 -17.82
CA VAL A 266 -0.76 13.46 -18.43
C VAL A 266 -1.06 13.29 -19.92
N PRO A 267 -0.22 13.81 -20.84
CA PRO A 267 -0.47 13.72 -22.28
C PRO A 267 -0.13 12.30 -22.78
N ILE A 268 -1.16 11.54 -23.16
CA ILE A 268 -1.07 10.29 -23.92
C ILE A 268 -1.95 10.47 -25.14
N THR A 269 -1.41 10.23 -26.34
CA THR A 269 -2.15 10.45 -27.60
C THR A 269 -3.03 9.25 -27.92
N GLU A 270 -4.16 9.50 -28.60
CA GLU A 270 -5.02 8.44 -29.14
C GLU A 270 -4.23 7.49 -30.06
N LEU A 271 -3.32 8.07 -30.88
CA LEU A 271 -2.45 7.29 -31.78
C LEU A 271 -1.60 6.27 -30.99
N GLN A 272 -1.04 6.69 -29.84
CA GLN A 272 -0.22 5.81 -28.99
C GLN A 272 -1.03 4.65 -28.42
N ILE A 273 -2.26 4.91 -28.01
CA ILE A 273 -3.17 3.89 -27.47
C ILE A 273 -3.66 2.97 -28.60
N THR A 274 -4.26 3.54 -29.66
CA THR A 274 -4.95 2.77 -30.71
C THR A 274 -3.99 1.98 -31.57
N LYS A 275 -2.84 2.58 -31.98
CA LYS A 275 -1.83 1.89 -32.82
C LYS A 275 -1.29 0.62 -32.15
N ASN A 276 -1.14 0.65 -30.83
CA ASN A 276 -0.57 -0.45 -30.06
C ASN A 276 -1.61 -1.28 -29.32
N GLU A 277 -2.91 -0.96 -29.43
CA GLU A 277 -4.00 -1.58 -28.64
C GLU A 277 -3.65 -1.67 -27.13
N LEU A 278 -3.17 -0.55 -26.55
CA LEU A 278 -2.76 -0.54 -25.15
C LEU A 278 -3.96 -0.56 -24.21
N ASP A 279 -3.90 -1.41 -23.19
CA ASP A 279 -4.77 -1.33 -22.02
C ASP A 279 -4.17 -0.37 -20.98
N ILE A 280 -4.86 0.73 -20.67
CA ILE A 280 -4.47 1.65 -19.58
C ILE A 280 -5.41 1.44 -18.40
N ARG A 281 -4.87 1.00 -17.26
CA ARG A 281 -5.66 0.58 -16.09
C ARG A 281 -5.22 1.32 -14.82
N GLY A 282 -6.18 1.93 -14.12
CA GLY A 282 -5.94 2.43 -12.76
C GLY A 282 -5.92 1.30 -11.73
N SER A 283 -5.06 1.41 -10.73
CA SER A 283 -5.06 0.57 -9.53
C SER A 283 -5.28 1.44 -8.29
N ARG A 284 -6.20 1.05 -7.41
CA ARG A 284 -6.51 1.78 -6.18
C ARG A 284 -6.66 0.81 -5.02
N LEU A 285 -5.98 1.09 -3.89
CA LEU A 285 -6.09 0.30 -2.67
C LEU A 285 -5.88 -1.21 -2.94
N ASN A 286 -6.58 -2.07 -2.21
CA ASN A 286 -6.63 -3.51 -2.49
C ASN A 286 -8.07 -3.97 -2.72
N ASN A 287 -8.24 -5.05 -3.45
CA ASN A 287 -9.53 -5.70 -3.66
C ASN A 287 -9.42 -7.20 -3.34
N ASN A 288 -9.82 -7.58 -2.13
CA ASN A 288 -9.78 -8.95 -1.63
C ASN A 288 -8.39 -9.62 -1.71
N LYS A 289 -7.31 -8.86 -1.42
CA LYS A 289 -5.93 -9.36 -1.52
C LYS A 289 -5.35 -9.83 -0.18
N PHE A 290 -6.03 -9.58 0.94
CA PHE A 290 -5.54 -10.00 2.26
C PHE A 290 -5.33 -11.50 2.37
N PRO A 291 -6.27 -12.40 2.03
CA PRO A 291 -6.04 -13.84 2.13
C PRO A 291 -4.81 -14.29 1.35
N GLN A 292 -4.69 -13.83 0.09
CA GLN A 292 -3.57 -14.19 -0.78
C GLN A 292 -2.21 -13.75 -0.22
N VAL A 293 -2.12 -12.53 0.33
CA VAL A 293 -0.86 -12.01 0.89
C VAL A 293 -0.54 -12.68 2.22
N ILE A 294 -1.54 -12.96 3.06
CA ILE A 294 -1.35 -13.73 4.30
C ILE A 294 -0.75 -15.11 3.97
N ASP A 295 -1.32 -15.83 3.01
CA ASP A 295 -0.80 -17.14 2.58
C ASP A 295 0.66 -17.05 2.10
N TRP A 296 1.03 -16.02 1.36
CA TRP A 296 2.41 -15.81 0.91
C TRP A 296 3.37 -15.53 2.08
N VAL A 297 2.92 -14.76 3.07
CA VAL A 297 3.74 -14.44 4.25
C VAL A 297 3.86 -15.63 5.18
N GLU A 298 2.78 -16.37 5.44
CA GLU A 298 2.76 -17.54 6.31
C GLU A 298 3.53 -18.72 5.73
N SER A 299 3.45 -18.93 4.42
CA SER A 299 4.27 -19.95 3.73
C SER A 299 5.75 -19.59 3.62
N GLY A 300 6.13 -18.35 3.95
CA GLY A 300 7.49 -17.86 3.79
C GLY A 300 7.88 -17.53 2.34
N ALA A 301 6.94 -17.59 1.40
CA ALA A 301 7.17 -17.20 0.00
C ALA A 301 7.42 -15.69 -0.15
N LEU A 302 6.89 -14.89 0.79
CA LEU A 302 7.10 -13.45 0.88
C LEU A 302 7.57 -13.07 2.28
N ASP A 303 8.73 -12.41 2.39
CA ASP A 303 9.16 -11.79 3.64
C ASP A 303 8.95 -10.27 3.59
N PRO A 304 7.87 -9.76 4.21
CA PRO A 304 7.54 -8.36 4.17
C PRO A 304 8.46 -7.51 5.06
N THR A 305 9.24 -8.10 5.98
CA THR A 305 10.10 -7.35 6.90
C THR A 305 11.28 -6.68 6.22
N ARG A 306 11.65 -7.11 5.02
CA ARG A 306 12.77 -6.55 4.24
C ARG A 306 12.65 -5.04 3.99
N ILE A 307 11.44 -4.50 3.99
CA ILE A 307 11.22 -3.05 3.82
C ILE A 307 11.27 -2.27 5.14
N ILE A 308 11.31 -2.91 6.31
CA ILE A 308 11.32 -2.22 7.61
C ILE A 308 12.69 -1.64 7.86
N THR A 309 12.75 -0.32 8.07
CA THR A 309 14.02 0.36 8.34
C THR A 309 14.08 1.00 9.73
N HIS A 310 12.96 1.48 10.24
CA HIS A 310 12.92 2.22 11.51
C HIS A 310 11.72 1.82 12.36
N ARG A 311 11.86 2.01 13.68
CA ARG A 311 10.82 1.78 14.67
C ARG A 311 10.79 2.95 15.64
N PHE A 312 9.58 3.40 15.98
CA PHE A 312 9.34 4.45 16.97
C PHE A 312 8.18 4.04 17.88
N PRO A 313 8.14 4.49 19.14
CA PRO A 313 6.92 4.45 19.94
C PRO A 313 5.78 5.18 19.18
N PHE A 314 4.54 4.71 19.27
CA PHE A 314 3.45 5.32 18.48
C PHE A 314 3.20 6.80 18.88
N THR A 315 3.53 7.17 20.11
CA THR A 315 3.48 8.56 20.57
C THR A 315 4.50 9.46 19.88
N GLU A 316 5.51 8.89 19.23
CA GLU A 316 6.54 9.59 18.46
C GLU A 316 6.30 9.55 16.94
N VAL A 317 5.07 9.30 16.50
CA VAL A 317 4.72 9.21 15.07
C VAL A 317 5.20 10.41 14.26
N LEU A 318 5.22 11.62 14.84
CA LEU A 318 5.72 12.81 14.16
C LEU A 318 7.21 12.70 13.83
N GLN A 319 8.02 12.13 14.74
CA GLN A 319 9.44 11.87 14.49
C GLN A 319 9.61 10.84 13.36
N GLY A 320 8.79 9.78 13.37
CA GLY A 320 8.75 8.79 12.30
C GLY A 320 8.41 9.41 10.93
N MET A 321 7.41 10.29 10.86
CA MET A 321 7.06 11.02 9.63
C MET A 321 8.19 11.95 9.16
N GLN A 322 8.83 12.64 10.11
CA GLN A 322 9.97 13.50 9.82
C GLN A 322 11.15 12.70 9.28
N LYS A 323 11.42 11.51 9.83
CA LYS A 323 12.49 10.62 9.34
C LYS A 323 12.26 10.24 7.88
N VAL A 324 11.04 9.86 7.48
CA VAL A 324 10.68 9.58 6.08
C VAL A 324 10.98 10.78 5.17
N LYS A 325 10.70 12.00 5.63
CA LYS A 325 10.90 13.23 4.84
C LYS A 325 12.37 13.66 4.74
N GLN A 326 13.12 13.50 5.83
CA GLN A 326 14.50 14.00 5.94
C GLN A 326 15.52 13.04 5.34
N ASP A 327 15.23 11.74 5.33
CA ASP A 327 16.13 10.69 4.87
C ASP A 327 15.39 9.67 3.98
N PRO A 328 14.83 10.14 2.84
CA PRO A 328 13.99 9.28 1.97
C PRO A 328 14.79 8.20 1.23
N GLU A 329 16.10 8.28 1.22
CA GLU A 329 16.99 7.30 0.56
C GLU A 329 17.23 6.07 1.45
N HIS A 330 17.32 6.28 2.77
CA HIS A 330 17.56 5.20 3.74
C HIS A 330 16.30 4.79 4.52
N THR A 331 15.18 5.50 4.33
CA THR A 331 13.93 5.22 5.03
C THR A 331 12.90 4.62 4.08
N MET A 332 12.57 3.35 4.29
CA MET A 332 11.47 2.69 3.57
C MET A 332 10.22 2.63 4.47
N LYS A 333 10.03 1.56 5.19
CA LYS A 333 8.90 1.42 6.12
C LYS A 333 9.33 1.79 7.53
N VAL A 334 8.59 2.72 8.12
CA VAL A 334 8.68 3.08 9.54
C VAL A 334 7.52 2.41 10.25
N LEU A 335 7.81 1.71 11.35
CA LEU A 335 6.82 1.10 12.22
C LEU A 335 6.67 1.89 13.51
N LEU A 336 5.46 1.86 14.03
CA LEU A 336 5.07 2.37 15.33
C LEU A 336 4.75 1.21 16.26
N THR A 337 5.39 1.16 17.41
CA THR A 337 5.19 0.13 18.44
C THR A 337 4.31 0.67 19.58
N PHE A 338 3.50 -0.20 20.13
CA PHE A 338 2.57 0.12 21.21
C PHE A 338 2.96 -0.68 22.46
N ASP A 339 3.13 0.00 23.59
CA ASP A 339 3.48 -0.59 24.86
C ASP A 339 2.26 -0.74 25.76
N ALA A 340 2.36 -1.60 26.79
CA ALA A 340 1.29 -1.82 27.76
C ALA A 340 0.87 -0.55 28.53
N GLY A 341 1.72 0.46 28.59
CA GLY A 341 1.44 1.76 29.23
C GLY A 341 0.68 2.76 28.35
N ASP A 342 0.37 2.41 27.11
CA ASP A 342 -0.34 3.29 26.16
C ASP A 342 -1.87 3.15 26.25
N VAL A 343 -2.34 2.25 27.12
CA VAL A 343 -3.75 1.89 27.34
C VAL A 343 -4.49 2.92 28.20
#